data_da9b670f5fc5a05a860c3c31740a8544
#
_entry.id   da9b670f5fc5a05a860c3c31740a8544
#
_cell.length_a   1.000
_cell.length_b   1.000
_cell.length_c   1.000
_cell.angle_alpha   90.00
_cell.angle_beta   90.00
_cell.angle_gamma   90.00
#
_symmetry.space_group_name_H-M   'P 1'
#
loop_
_entity.id
_entity.type
_entity.pdbx_description
1 polymer ?
#
loop_
_entity_poly.entity_id
_entity_poly.type
_entity_poly.pdbx_seq_one_letter_code
_entity_poly.pdbx_strand_id
1 'polypeptide(L)'
;MASPFTTYKLIILYMLKNSEGDLTNSQITDFILDRKYTNYFQLQQAVSELVEAELVEMSSQSNRTYYRLTDEGKNTLKYFS
;
A
#
# COMPACT_ATOMS: atom_id res chain seq x y z
N MET A 1 -4.72 -17.78 10.26
CA MET A 1 -4.66 -17.48 8.82
C MET A 1 -5.07 -16.03 8.58
N ALA A 2 -4.26 -15.29 7.85
CA ALA A 2 -4.60 -13.89 7.55
C ALA A 2 -5.77 -13.84 6.57
N SER A 3 -6.64 -12.83 6.73
CA SER A 3 -7.71 -12.62 5.76
C SER A 3 -7.10 -12.16 4.43
N PRO A 4 -7.82 -12.33 3.31
CA PRO A 4 -7.34 -11.80 2.03
C PRO A 4 -7.03 -10.31 2.10
N PHE A 5 -7.81 -9.57 2.87
CA PHE A 5 -7.63 -8.14 3.03
C PHE A 5 -6.29 -7.81 3.69
N THR A 6 -5.90 -8.58 4.70
CA THR A 6 -4.59 -8.44 5.34
C THR A 6 -3.47 -8.71 4.34
N THR A 7 -3.66 -9.71 3.47
CA THR A 7 -2.70 -10.04 2.43
C THR A 7 -2.52 -8.86 1.47
N TYR A 8 -3.60 -8.20 1.06
CA TYR A 8 -3.51 -7.04 0.17
C TYR A 8 -2.72 -5.91 0.83
N LYS A 9 -2.96 -5.67 2.12
CA LYS A 9 -2.22 -4.64 2.86
C LYS A 9 -0.73 -4.96 2.89
N LEU A 10 -0.36 -6.21 3.13
CA LEU A 10 1.03 -6.62 3.17
C LEU A 10 1.70 -6.45 1.80
N ILE A 11 1.00 -6.78 0.72
CA ILE A 11 1.52 -6.58 -0.63
C ILE A 11 1.85 -5.11 -0.85
N ILE A 12 0.93 -4.21 -0.47
CA ILE A 12 1.13 -2.77 -0.63
C ILE A 12 2.34 -2.30 0.18
N LEU A 13 2.44 -2.74 1.43
CA LEU A 13 3.55 -2.35 2.30
C LEU A 13 4.89 -2.81 1.74
N TYR A 14 4.96 -4.04 1.22
CA TYR A 14 6.19 -4.54 0.62
C TYR A 14 6.54 -3.82 -0.68
N MET A 15 5.55 -3.46 -1.48
CA MET A 15 5.80 -2.66 -2.68
C MET A 15 6.47 -1.34 -2.30
N LEU A 16 5.93 -0.67 -1.28
CA LEU A 16 6.46 0.62 -0.84
C LEU A 16 7.85 0.47 -0.23
N LYS A 17 8.08 -0.61 0.50
CA LYS A 17 9.40 -0.87 1.08
C LYS A 17 10.47 -1.02 0.01
N ASN A 18 10.12 -1.66 -1.10
CA ASN A 18 11.08 -1.97 -2.15
C ASN A 18 11.16 -0.91 -3.26
N SER A 19 10.35 0.14 -3.17
CA SER A 19 10.39 1.22 -4.14
C SER A 19 11.54 2.18 -3.82
N GLU A 20 12.08 2.83 -4.84
CA GLU A 20 13.15 3.81 -4.68
C GLU A 20 12.63 5.20 -4.36
N GLY A 21 11.34 5.34 -4.13
CA GLY A 21 10.71 6.60 -3.81
C GLY A 21 9.24 6.38 -3.61
N ASP A 22 8.48 7.47 -3.56
CA ASP A 22 7.05 7.37 -3.39
C ASP A 22 6.42 6.70 -4.61
N LEU A 23 5.36 5.92 -4.37
CA LEU A 23 4.59 5.32 -5.46
C LEU A 23 3.28 6.09 -5.63
N THR A 24 2.87 6.27 -6.87
CA THR A 24 1.57 6.87 -7.16
C THR A 24 0.47 5.84 -6.97
N ASN A 25 -0.75 6.35 -6.76
CA ASN A 25 -1.92 5.48 -6.70
C ASN A 25 -2.05 4.64 -7.97
N SER A 26 -1.75 5.22 -9.14
CA SER A 26 -1.79 4.48 -10.40
C SER A 26 -0.78 3.34 -10.45
N GLN A 27 0.44 3.57 -9.95
CA GLN A 27 1.46 2.52 -9.93
C GLN A 27 1.04 1.33 -9.07
N ILE A 28 0.48 1.62 -7.88
CA ILE A 28 0.02 0.56 -6.99
C ILE A 28 -1.17 -0.17 -7.61
N THR A 29 -2.12 0.58 -8.15
CA THR A 29 -3.33 0.02 -8.75
C THR A 29 -2.98 -0.87 -9.94
N ASP A 30 -2.14 -0.39 -10.85
CA ASP A 30 -1.77 -1.14 -12.04
C ASP A 30 -1.06 -2.43 -11.67
N PHE A 31 -0.14 -2.37 -10.70
CA PHE A 31 0.59 -3.56 -10.27
C PHE A 31 -0.35 -4.64 -9.71
N ILE A 32 -1.22 -4.24 -8.80
CA ILE A 32 -2.05 -5.21 -8.07
C ILE A 32 -3.20 -5.72 -8.94
N LEU A 33 -3.86 -4.85 -9.70
CA LEU A 33 -4.96 -5.27 -10.56
C LEU A 33 -4.46 -6.09 -11.75
N ASP A 34 -3.28 -5.76 -12.29
CA ASP A 34 -2.69 -6.52 -13.39
C ASP A 34 -2.43 -7.97 -12.97
N ARG A 35 -2.11 -8.20 -11.71
CA ARG A 35 -1.88 -9.55 -11.17
C ARG A 35 -3.13 -10.20 -10.62
N LYS A 36 -4.27 -9.52 -10.73
CA LYS A 36 -5.57 -10.04 -10.29
C LYS A 36 -5.63 -10.46 -8.83
N TYR A 37 -4.87 -9.76 -7.98
CA TYR A 37 -4.90 -10.02 -6.55
C TYR A 37 -6.21 -9.59 -5.91
N THR A 38 -6.83 -8.54 -6.44
CA THR A 38 -8.04 -7.98 -5.86
C THR A 38 -8.76 -7.10 -6.89
N ASN A 39 -9.86 -6.48 -6.48
CA ASN A 39 -10.53 -5.50 -7.30
C ASN A 39 -10.24 -4.09 -6.81
N TYR A 40 -10.64 -3.09 -7.60
CA TYR A 40 -10.33 -1.69 -7.32
C TYR A 40 -10.86 -1.23 -5.97
N PHE A 41 -12.09 -1.62 -5.61
CA PHE A 41 -12.69 -1.18 -4.35
C PHE A 41 -11.94 -1.72 -3.14
N GLN A 42 -11.61 -3.00 -3.16
CA GLN A 42 -10.87 -3.62 -2.07
C GLN A 42 -9.48 -3.02 -1.95
N LEU A 43 -8.84 -2.73 -3.08
CA LEU A 43 -7.52 -2.12 -3.09
C LEU A 43 -7.58 -0.72 -2.45
N GLN A 44 -8.52 0.12 -2.87
CA GLN A 44 -8.63 1.48 -2.33
C GLN A 44 -8.97 1.47 -0.85
N GLN A 45 -9.79 0.52 -0.41
CA GLN A 45 -10.09 0.38 1.01
C GLN A 45 -8.87 -0.04 1.81
N ALA A 46 -8.08 -0.97 1.28
CA ALA A 46 -6.84 -1.39 1.95
C ALA A 46 -5.87 -0.21 2.08
N VAL A 47 -5.71 0.57 1.02
CA VAL A 47 -4.84 1.75 1.05
C VAL A 47 -5.35 2.76 2.08
N SER A 48 -6.66 3.04 2.10
CA SER A 48 -7.25 3.97 3.07
C SER A 48 -6.99 3.52 4.50
N GLU A 49 -7.12 2.24 4.78
CA GLU A 49 -6.90 1.72 6.13
C GLU A 49 -5.44 1.79 6.53
N LEU A 50 -4.53 1.59 5.58
CA LEU A 50 -3.10 1.74 5.86
C LEU A 50 -2.75 3.19 6.18
N VAL A 51 -3.34 4.14 5.48
CA VAL A 51 -3.14 5.56 5.74
C VAL A 51 -3.72 5.94 7.11
N GLU A 52 -4.93 5.47 7.39
CA GLU A 52 -5.60 5.74 8.65
C GLU A 52 -4.83 5.15 9.85
N ALA A 53 -4.21 4.00 9.66
CA ALA A 53 -3.38 3.37 10.68
C ALA A 53 -1.98 3.97 10.78
N GLU A 54 -1.68 4.97 9.94
CA GLU A 54 -0.38 5.66 9.91
C GLU A 54 0.79 4.76 9.51
N LEU A 55 0.50 3.67 8.81
CA LEU A 55 1.55 2.81 8.26
C LEU A 55 2.02 3.30 6.90
N VAL A 56 1.19 4.08 6.24
CA VAL A 56 1.46 4.69 4.95
C VAL A 56 1.07 6.16 5.02
N GLU A 57 1.89 7.01 4.45
CA GLU A 57 1.62 8.45 4.36
C GLU A 57 1.19 8.79 2.94
N MET A 58 0.15 9.60 2.83
CA MET A 58 -0.38 10.04 1.54
C MET A 58 -0.05 11.51 1.31
N SER A 59 0.34 11.85 0.10
CA SER A 59 0.53 13.24 -0.31
C SER A 59 -0.02 13.45 -1.71
N SER A 60 -0.37 14.70 -2.02
CA SER A 60 -0.87 15.07 -3.34
C SER A 60 0.03 16.11 -3.96
N GLN A 61 0.45 15.88 -5.20
CA GLN A 61 1.25 16.83 -5.96
C GLN A 61 0.83 16.76 -7.42
N SER A 62 0.61 17.92 -8.03
CA SER A 62 0.28 18.02 -9.46
C SER A 62 -0.88 17.11 -9.86
N ASN A 63 -1.92 17.06 -9.06
CA ASN A 63 -3.13 16.24 -9.27
C ASN A 63 -2.87 14.74 -9.21
N ARG A 64 -1.74 14.32 -8.63
CA ARG A 64 -1.42 12.91 -8.43
C ARG A 64 -1.33 12.62 -6.95
N THR A 65 -1.78 11.43 -6.57
CA THR A 65 -1.68 10.95 -5.20
C THR A 65 -0.47 10.03 -5.07
N TYR A 66 0.38 10.31 -4.08
CA TYR A 66 1.59 9.54 -3.80
C TYR A 66 1.50 8.90 -2.43
N TYR A 67 2.10 7.74 -2.30
CA TYR A 67 2.12 7.00 -1.04
C TYR A 67 3.56 6.66 -0.67
N ARG A 68 3.85 6.72 0.63
CA ARG A 68 5.16 6.43 1.18
C ARG A 68 5.00 5.59 2.44
N LEU A 69 5.90 4.63 2.62
CA LEU A 69 5.93 3.83 3.84
C LEU A 69 6.45 4.67 5.00
N THR A 70 5.72 4.67 6.11
CA THR A 70 6.14 5.37 7.33
C THR A 70 7.11 4.49 8.12
N ASP A 71 7.75 5.08 9.15
CA ASP A 71 8.58 4.29 10.06
C ASP A 71 7.77 3.21 10.77
N GLU A 72 6.53 3.53 11.15
CA GLU A 72 5.63 2.54 11.73
C GLU A 72 5.31 1.42 10.75
N GLY A 73 5.15 1.76 9.46
CA GLY A 73 4.95 0.74 8.42
C GLY A 73 6.14 -0.17 8.30
N LYS A 74 7.35 0.39 8.34
CA LYS A 74 8.58 -0.40 8.30
C LYS A 74 8.68 -1.33 9.49
N ASN A 75 8.37 -0.82 10.68
CA ASN A 75 8.39 -1.63 11.89
C ASN A 75 7.38 -2.77 11.83
N THR A 76 6.19 -2.48 11.33
CA THR A 76 5.15 -3.49 11.17
C THR A 76 5.61 -4.63 10.27
N LEU A 77 6.27 -4.30 9.16
CA LEU A 77 6.76 -5.32 8.22
C LEU A 77 7.78 -6.27 8.85
N LYS A 78 8.52 -5.82 9.87
CA LYS A 78 9.48 -6.69 10.56
C LYS A 78 8.83 -7.89 11.22
N TYR A 79 7.56 -7.77 11.61
CA TYR A 79 6.84 -8.87 12.24
C TYR A 79 6.41 -9.94 11.23
N PHE A 80 6.48 -9.64 9.94
CA PHE A 80 6.06 -10.54 8.87
C PHE A 80 7.24 -11.01 8.01
N SER A 81 8.44 -10.67 8.42
CA SER A 81 9.65 -11.04 7.69
C SER A 81 10.13 -12.44 8.05
#